data_fe631c92f27dd16beb503922d6b3caef
#
_entry.id   fe631c92f27dd16beb503922d6b3caef
#
_cell.length_a   1.000
_cell.length_b   1.000
_cell.length_c   1.000
_cell.angle_alpha   90.00
_cell.angle_beta   90.00
_cell.angle_gamma   90.00
#
_symmetry.space_group_name_H-M   'P 1'
#
loop_
_entity.id
_entity.type
_entity.pdbx_description
1 polymer ?
#
loop_
_entity_poly.entity_id
_entity_poly.type
_entity_poly.pdbx_seq_one_letter_code
_entity_poly.pdbx_strand_id
1 'polypeptide(L)'
;MKRRIFTLSGILIGALTTLVSSPALALYEQARWFTLDNGMDVIVIENHRAPAVHARVVYKVGALDEAPGQFGIAHVLEHMMFRGSPAYHGRGLLPGQYDGELGRIGATDNASTSANVTSYYALMGSEHLELFIEMNAILMNGLTADSDQLENEKGVVLQEFRQRWENNPTARASHAMRAALRGASAYDHPIIGYEEDFLGLTSQDLLDFHADWYQPNNAALIVSGDVTPEDVLALARKHFGDFPAGDVPERIRPDAERAFEPGFETVTDALITKASARRAWRLPEVVAETGPEAFRSRYAARLLTSMLTSGLDAPFTRYLQTERQIALSAGFSIVLDEGQDWAMLNVDPVEGMDAVEVLDEAEDFLRNWLANDLTEDRLNRQKRRLMNGLVYAADSVDGPAGSFASLVASQSDYGVYLTLEDTIAGVTLDDVREIAALFLEQASQPRTLALEPLEE
;
A
#
# COMPACT_ATOMS: atom_id res chain seq x y z
N MET A 1 24.09 -72.37 33.79
CA MET A 1 22.99 -71.52 33.31
C MET A 1 23.51 -70.10 33.15
N LYS A 2 23.79 -69.72 31.90
CA LYS A 2 24.30 -68.38 31.54
C LYS A 2 23.17 -67.59 30.91
N ARG A 3 22.69 -66.48 31.58
CA ARG A 3 21.76 -65.49 31.05
C ARG A 3 22.49 -64.55 30.10
N ARG A 4 22.07 -64.50 28.86
CA ARG A 4 22.47 -63.48 27.89
C ARG A 4 21.57 -62.26 28.04
N ILE A 5 22.18 -61.11 28.26
CA ILE A 5 21.50 -59.80 28.24
C ILE A 5 21.67 -59.29 26.82
N PHE A 6 20.52 -59.03 26.13
CA PHE A 6 20.48 -58.31 24.87
C PHE A 6 20.32 -56.82 25.17
N THR A 7 21.31 -56.02 24.87
CA THR A 7 21.21 -54.58 24.80
C THR A 7 20.71 -54.16 23.46
N LEU A 8 19.51 -53.59 23.33
CA LEU A 8 19.00 -52.90 22.16
C LEU A 8 19.59 -51.47 22.19
N SER A 9 20.50 -51.18 21.29
CA SER A 9 20.92 -49.80 20.97
C SER A 9 19.93 -49.21 20.00
N GLY A 10 19.05 -48.36 20.50
CA GLY A 10 18.16 -47.54 19.61
C GLY A 10 18.98 -46.39 19.03
N ILE A 11 19.15 -46.41 17.72
CA ILE A 11 19.71 -45.25 16.97
C ILE A 11 18.55 -44.27 16.80
N LEU A 12 18.60 -43.16 17.56
CA LEU A 12 17.74 -42.01 17.33
C LEU A 12 18.29 -41.25 16.11
N ILE A 13 17.67 -41.45 14.95
CA ILE A 13 17.93 -40.61 13.76
C ILE A 13 17.09 -39.34 13.98
N GLY A 14 17.74 -38.32 14.52
CA GLY A 14 17.21 -36.97 14.52
C GLY A 14 17.22 -36.45 13.07
N ALA A 15 16.07 -36.34 12.46
CA ALA A 15 15.92 -35.62 11.22
C ALA A 15 16.15 -34.12 11.54
N LEU A 16 17.36 -33.64 11.28
CA LEU A 16 17.64 -32.22 11.18
C LEU A 16 16.97 -31.75 9.89
N THR A 17 15.75 -31.23 9.97
CA THR A 17 15.15 -30.43 8.91
C THR A 17 15.91 -29.11 8.90
N THR A 18 16.93 -29.02 8.06
CA THR A 18 17.48 -27.73 7.66
C THR A 18 16.35 -27.00 6.92
N LEU A 19 15.75 -26.03 7.56
CA LEU A 19 14.94 -25.01 6.92
C LEU A 19 15.88 -24.29 5.93
N VAL A 20 15.80 -24.64 4.67
CA VAL A 20 16.42 -23.89 3.60
C VAL A 20 15.47 -22.72 3.37
N SER A 21 15.75 -21.57 3.98
CA SER A 21 15.07 -20.31 3.63
C SER A 21 15.16 -20.12 2.12
N SER A 22 14.06 -19.74 1.50
CA SER A 22 14.05 -19.42 0.07
C SER A 22 15.07 -18.31 -0.19
N PRO A 23 15.97 -18.42 -1.19
CA PRO A 23 16.98 -17.40 -1.47
C PRO A 23 16.44 -15.99 -1.65
N ALA A 24 15.16 -15.86 -2.02
CA ALA A 24 14.54 -14.58 -2.25
C ALA A 24 13.97 -13.93 -0.95
N LEU A 25 13.58 -14.73 0.03
CA LEU A 25 13.21 -14.22 1.36
C LEU A 25 14.46 -13.81 2.16
N ALA A 26 15.58 -14.46 1.90
CA ALA A 26 16.88 -14.05 2.42
C ALA A 26 17.23 -12.57 2.08
N LEU A 27 16.69 -12.01 0.98
CA LEU A 27 16.87 -10.59 0.65
C LEU A 27 16.23 -9.65 1.67
N TYR A 28 15.03 -9.97 2.15
CA TYR A 28 14.38 -9.18 3.21
C TYR A 28 15.09 -9.33 4.55
N GLU A 29 15.58 -10.55 4.86
CA GLU A 29 16.38 -10.82 6.06
C GLU A 29 17.76 -10.15 6.01
N GLN A 30 18.31 -9.92 4.81
CA GLN A 30 19.59 -9.26 4.59
C GLN A 30 19.49 -7.74 4.52
N ALA A 31 18.29 -7.17 4.44
CA ALA A 31 18.11 -5.74 4.46
C ALA A 31 18.78 -5.13 5.71
N ARG A 32 19.46 -4.01 5.50
CA ARG A 32 20.11 -3.26 6.58
C ARG A 32 19.36 -1.97 6.82
N TRP A 33 19.02 -1.74 8.08
CA TRP A 33 18.36 -0.53 8.53
C TRP A 33 19.31 0.28 9.40
N PHE A 34 19.50 1.53 9.04
CA PHE A 34 20.28 2.49 9.79
C PHE A 34 19.42 3.72 10.06
N THR A 35 19.72 4.45 11.12
CA THR A 35 19.16 5.77 11.37
C THR A 35 20.33 6.75 11.51
N LEU A 36 20.30 7.85 10.74
CA LEU A 36 21.29 8.92 10.84
C LEU A 36 21.12 9.70 12.15
N ASP A 37 22.13 10.46 12.53
CA ASP A 37 22.12 11.27 13.77
C ASP A 37 20.95 12.29 13.81
N ASN A 38 20.47 12.70 12.63
CA ASN A 38 19.31 13.59 12.46
C ASN A 38 17.97 12.87 12.40
N GLY A 39 17.94 11.55 12.61
CA GLY A 39 16.72 10.75 12.65
C GLY A 39 16.24 10.22 11.29
N MET A 40 16.93 10.48 10.18
CA MET A 40 16.55 9.92 8.88
C MET A 40 16.84 8.41 8.84
N ASP A 41 15.85 7.63 8.43
CA ASP A 41 16.02 6.20 8.21
C ASP A 41 16.71 5.93 6.87
N VAL A 42 17.62 4.95 6.84
CA VAL A 42 18.30 4.48 5.64
C VAL A 42 18.16 2.97 5.56
N ILE A 43 17.46 2.48 4.54
CA ILE A 43 17.16 1.07 4.35
C ILE A 43 17.86 0.60 3.08
N VAL A 44 18.69 -0.43 3.17
CA VAL A 44 19.48 -0.95 2.05
C VAL A 44 19.21 -2.42 1.85
N ILE A 45 18.85 -2.77 0.62
CA ILE A 45 18.62 -4.14 0.18
C ILE A 45 19.62 -4.46 -0.94
N GLU A 46 20.67 -5.17 -0.58
CA GLU A 46 21.77 -5.54 -1.48
C GLU A 46 21.35 -6.61 -2.48
N ASN A 47 21.52 -6.35 -3.80
CA ASN A 47 21.18 -7.28 -4.87
C ASN A 47 22.07 -7.06 -6.11
N HIS A 48 23.13 -7.84 -6.26
CA HIS A 48 24.15 -7.72 -7.31
C HIS A 48 23.84 -8.48 -8.61
N ARG A 49 22.58 -8.84 -8.89
CA ARG A 49 22.22 -9.60 -10.09
C ARG A 49 22.25 -8.78 -11.37
N ALA A 50 22.10 -7.48 -11.28
CA ALA A 50 22.17 -6.55 -12.37
C ALA A 50 22.82 -5.24 -11.90
N PRO A 51 23.58 -4.54 -12.75
CA PRO A 51 24.18 -3.23 -12.39
C PRO A 51 23.13 -2.12 -12.38
N ALA A 52 22.09 -2.29 -11.58
CA ALA A 52 20.96 -1.39 -11.49
C ALA A 52 20.55 -1.20 -10.03
N VAL A 53 19.99 -0.03 -9.73
CA VAL A 53 19.50 0.33 -8.42
C VAL A 53 18.14 1.02 -8.53
N HIS A 54 17.23 0.64 -7.64
CA HIS A 54 16.03 1.42 -7.35
C HIS A 54 16.25 2.19 -6.05
N ALA A 55 16.17 3.50 -6.12
CA ALA A 55 16.29 4.38 -4.96
C ALA A 55 14.98 5.15 -4.76
N ARG A 56 14.61 5.37 -3.50
CA ARG A 56 13.39 6.05 -3.12
C ARG A 56 13.62 6.88 -1.86
N VAL A 57 13.18 8.13 -1.87
CA VAL A 57 13.01 8.94 -0.66
C VAL A 57 11.52 9.01 -0.34
N VAL A 58 11.17 8.62 0.87
CA VAL A 58 9.79 8.57 1.37
C VAL A 58 9.67 9.59 2.48
N TYR A 59 8.77 10.54 2.34
CA TYR A 59 8.35 11.43 3.42
C TYR A 59 7.10 10.88 4.07
N LYS A 60 7.11 10.77 5.41
CA LYS A 60 5.98 10.24 6.20
C LYS A 60 4.89 11.32 6.33
N VAL A 61 4.37 11.80 5.20
CA VAL A 61 3.31 12.79 5.07
C VAL A 61 2.51 12.55 3.81
N GLY A 62 1.20 12.67 3.87
CA GLY A 62 0.30 12.49 2.74
C GLY A 62 -1.05 13.17 2.96
N ALA A 63 -2.06 12.77 2.20
CA ALA A 63 -3.37 13.41 2.24
C ALA A 63 -4.02 13.42 3.62
N LEU A 64 -3.73 12.45 4.50
CA LEU A 64 -4.28 12.40 5.86
C LEU A 64 -3.68 13.44 6.82
N ASP A 65 -2.62 14.12 6.42
CA ASP A 65 -1.94 15.13 7.22
C ASP A 65 -2.34 16.55 6.82
N GLU A 66 -3.28 16.68 5.87
CA GLU A 66 -3.77 17.94 5.32
C GLU A 66 -4.81 18.60 6.23
N ALA A 67 -4.74 19.92 6.35
CA ALA A 67 -5.72 20.69 7.12
C ALA A 67 -7.00 20.97 6.29
N PRO A 68 -8.18 21.10 6.93
CA PRO A 68 -9.39 21.56 6.25
C PRO A 68 -9.16 22.89 5.53
N GLY A 69 -9.58 22.97 4.26
CA GLY A 69 -9.36 24.12 3.38
C GLY A 69 -8.02 24.08 2.62
N GLN A 70 -7.21 23.05 2.83
CA GLN A 70 -5.94 22.82 2.12
C GLN A 70 -5.85 21.39 1.55
N PHE A 71 -6.99 20.73 1.35
CA PHE A 71 -7.00 19.37 0.79
C PHE A 71 -6.40 19.33 -0.62
N GLY A 72 -5.44 18.42 -0.81
CA GLY A 72 -4.64 18.30 -2.02
C GLY A 72 -3.28 18.98 -1.96
N ILE A 73 -2.92 19.65 -0.84
CA ILE A 73 -1.63 20.35 -0.70
C ILE A 73 -0.44 19.40 -0.83
N ALA A 74 -0.53 18.18 -0.29
CA ALA A 74 0.54 17.18 -0.40
C ALA A 74 0.79 16.80 -1.87
N HIS A 75 -0.28 16.66 -2.67
CA HIS A 75 -0.20 16.32 -4.09
C HIS A 75 0.29 17.52 -4.93
N VAL A 76 -0.21 18.74 -4.67
CA VAL A 76 0.29 19.93 -5.35
C VAL A 76 1.76 20.19 -5.02
N LEU A 77 2.18 19.94 -3.77
CA LEU A 77 3.59 20.02 -3.39
C LEU A 77 4.44 19.01 -4.17
N GLU A 78 3.97 17.74 -4.32
CA GLU A 78 4.65 16.74 -5.14
C GLU A 78 4.96 17.29 -6.54
N HIS A 79 3.98 17.89 -7.23
CA HIS A 79 4.18 18.54 -8.53
C HIS A 79 5.18 19.69 -8.50
N MET A 80 5.06 20.54 -7.48
CA MET A 80 5.91 21.73 -7.34
C MET A 80 7.38 21.40 -7.03
N MET A 81 7.67 20.24 -6.44
CA MET A 81 9.05 19.81 -6.17
C MET A 81 9.87 19.66 -7.45
N PHE A 82 9.24 19.38 -8.60
CA PHE A 82 9.90 19.33 -9.92
C PHE A 82 10.07 20.71 -10.58
N ARG A 83 9.55 21.78 -9.96
CA ARG A 83 9.57 23.14 -10.50
C ARG A 83 10.69 24.00 -9.97
N GLY A 84 11.67 23.38 -9.32
CA GLY A 84 12.91 24.00 -8.87
C GLY A 84 13.06 24.03 -7.37
N SER A 85 14.33 24.05 -6.94
CA SER A 85 14.72 24.09 -5.53
C SER A 85 15.90 25.03 -5.34
N PRO A 86 15.96 25.74 -4.18
CA PRO A 86 17.08 26.63 -3.86
C PRO A 86 18.38 25.83 -3.74
N ALA A 87 19.51 26.54 -3.79
CA ALA A 87 20.80 25.89 -3.72
C ALA A 87 21.07 25.29 -2.33
N TYR A 88 21.48 24.03 -2.35
CA TYR A 88 22.05 23.29 -1.23
C TYR A 88 23.46 22.85 -1.61
N HIS A 89 24.44 23.10 -0.74
CA HIS A 89 25.87 22.89 -1.03
C HIS A 89 26.36 23.50 -2.38
N GLY A 90 25.77 24.64 -2.75
CA GLY A 90 26.14 25.39 -3.96
C GLY A 90 25.47 24.91 -5.25
N ARG A 91 24.61 23.91 -5.21
CA ARG A 91 23.81 23.42 -6.33
C ARG A 91 22.32 23.54 -6.02
N GLY A 92 21.57 24.20 -6.92
CA GLY A 92 20.09 24.19 -6.91
C GLY A 92 19.55 23.42 -8.10
N LEU A 93 18.24 23.30 -8.19
CA LEU A 93 17.54 22.73 -9.33
C LEU A 93 16.70 23.79 -10.00
N LEU A 94 16.84 23.91 -11.32
CA LEU A 94 15.96 24.71 -12.16
C LEU A 94 14.68 23.91 -12.48
N PRO A 95 13.59 24.57 -12.90
CA PRO A 95 12.37 23.89 -13.33
C PRO A 95 12.62 22.81 -14.39
N GLY A 96 12.13 21.58 -14.14
CA GLY A 96 12.32 20.42 -15.01
C GLY A 96 13.75 19.86 -15.06
N GLN A 97 14.68 20.40 -14.26
CA GLN A 97 16.05 19.92 -14.25
C GLN A 97 16.15 18.53 -13.57
N TYR A 98 15.32 18.24 -12.58
CA TYR A 98 15.28 16.93 -11.93
C TYR A 98 15.05 15.81 -12.97
N ASP A 99 13.94 15.87 -13.70
CA ASP A 99 13.59 14.90 -14.74
C ASP A 99 14.62 14.90 -15.89
N GLY A 100 15.11 16.09 -16.27
CA GLY A 100 16.11 16.23 -17.33
C GLY A 100 17.46 15.58 -16.99
N GLU A 101 17.92 15.66 -15.73
CA GLU A 101 19.16 15.00 -15.27
C GLU A 101 18.99 13.47 -15.24
N LEU A 102 17.88 12.98 -14.70
CA LEU A 102 17.56 11.54 -14.64
C LEU A 102 17.34 10.97 -16.03
N GLY A 103 16.63 11.67 -16.90
CA GLY A 103 16.42 11.27 -18.29
C GLY A 103 17.72 11.13 -19.09
N ARG A 104 18.73 12.00 -18.86
CA ARG A 104 20.04 11.93 -19.53
C ARG A 104 20.85 10.67 -19.19
N ILE A 105 20.65 10.10 -18.01
CA ILE A 105 21.29 8.86 -17.59
C ILE A 105 20.45 7.63 -17.89
N GLY A 106 19.29 7.79 -18.55
CA GLY A 106 18.38 6.68 -18.87
C GLY A 106 17.63 6.14 -17.67
N ALA A 107 17.51 6.90 -16.59
CA ALA A 107 16.68 6.54 -15.45
C ALA A 107 15.20 6.61 -15.80
N THR A 108 14.41 5.77 -15.12
CA THR A 108 12.95 5.88 -15.07
C THR A 108 12.57 6.34 -13.68
N ASP A 109 12.08 7.56 -13.58
CA ASP A 109 11.69 8.18 -12.32
C ASP A 109 10.19 8.45 -12.24
N ASN A 110 9.70 8.62 -11.02
CA ASN A 110 8.34 9.02 -10.75
C ASN A 110 8.22 9.52 -9.30
N ALA A 111 7.08 10.11 -8.99
CA ALA A 111 6.68 10.41 -7.62
C ALA A 111 5.26 9.92 -7.36
N SER A 112 4.85 9.86 -6.12
CA SER A 112 3.49 9.48 -5.75
C SER A 112 3.14 10.01 -4.37
N THR A 113 1.94 10.56 -4.26
CA THR A 113 1.28 10.90 -3.00
C THR A 113 0.23 9.87 -2.68
N SER A 114 0.20 9.42 -1.44
CA SER A 114 -0.83 8.53 -0.90
C SER A 114 -1.48 9.16 0.34
N ALA A 115 -2.32 8.39 1.02
CA ALA A 115 -2.90 8.84 2.28
C ALA A 115 -1.84 9.17 3.35
N ASN A 116 -0.78 8.39 3.46
CA ASN A 116 0.18 8.45 4.57
C ASN A 116 1.58 8.92 4.18
N VAL A 117 1.96 8.85 2.90
CA VAL A 117 3.32 9.16 2.44
C VAL A 117 3.35 9.82 1.08
N THR A 118 4.38 10.64 0.86
CA THR A 118 4.80 11.13 -0.45
C THR A 118 6.18 10.56 -0.75
N SER A 119 6.38 10.04 -1.97
CA SER A 119 7.61 9.35 -2.36
C SER A 119 8.14 9.85 -3.69
N TYR A 120 9.46 10.00 -3.79
CA TYR A 120 10.21 10.30 -5.02
C TYR A 120 11.15 9.12 -5.28
N TYR A 121 11.11 8.52 -6.45
CA TYR A 121 11.87 7.30 -6.72
C TYR A 121 12.34 7.21 -8.16
N ALA A 122 13.43 6.47 -8.37
CA ALA A 122 13.97 6.20 -9.68
C ALA A 122 14.63 4.81 -9.76
N LEU A 123 14.53 4.20 -10.94
CA LEU A 123 15.31 3.03 -11.36
C LEU A 123 16.40 3.49 -12.31
N MET A 124 17.67 3.19 -12.01
CA MET A 124 18.82 3.68 -12.77
C MET A 124 20.00 2.71 -12.70
N GLY A 125 21.06 2.96 -13.48
CA GLY A 125 22.36 2.31 -13.27
C GLY A 125 22.94 2.64 -11.89
N SER A 126 23.54 1.65 -11.23
CA SER A 126 24.03 1.82 -9.84
C SER A 126 25.10 2.91 -9.71
N GLU A 127 25.87 3.20 -10.77
CA GLU A 127 26.85 4.28 -10.84
C GLU A 127 26.25 5.69 -10.72
N HIS A 128 24.93 5.82 -10.87
CA HIS A 128 24.21 7.09 -10.81
C HIS A 128 23.47 7.33 -9.50
N LEU A 129 23.56 6.42 -8.53
CA LEU A 129 22.86 6.52 -7.24
C LEU A 129 23.16 7.85 -6.51
N GLU A 130 24.41 8.29 -6.53
CA GLU A 130 24.80 9.54 -5.86
C GLU A 130 24.07 10.75 -6.43
N LEU A 131 23.87 10.82 -7.77
CA LEU A 131 23.12 11.90 -8.40
C LEU A 131 21.68 11.98 -7.88
N PHE A 132 21.00 10.82 -7.77
CA PHE A 132 19.65 10.75 -7.23
C PHE A 132 19.59 11.22 -5.76
N ILE A 133 20.53 10.75 -4.93
CA ILE A 133 20.60 11.13 -3.50
C ILE A 133 20.88 12.64 -3.37
N GLU A 134 21.82 13.18 -4.13
CA GLU A 134 22.14 14.62 -4.14
C GLU A 134 20.91 15.45 -4.51
N MET A 135 20.22 15.11 -5.60
CA MET A 135 19.04 15.85 -6.04
C MET A 135 17.91 15.81 -5.01
N ASN A 136 17.68 14.65 -4.38
CA ASN A 136 16.66 14.54 -3.31
C ASN A 136 17.07 15.31 -2.04
N ALA A 137 18.35 15.44 -1.74
CA ALA A 137 18.80 16.32 -0.66
C ALA A 137 18.54 17.81 -0.99
N ILE A 138 18.69 18.22 -2.25
CA ILE A 138 18.31 19.57 -2.70
C ILE A 138 16.79 19.78 -2.57
N LEU A 139 15.97 18.78 -2.93
CA LEU A 139 14.51 18.83 -2.73
C LEU A 139 14.14 18.94 -1.24
N MET A 140 14.81 18.20 -0.36
CA MET A 140 14.58 18.28 1.11
C MET A 140 14.95 19.68 1.66
N ASN A 141 15.95 20.34 1.10
CA ASN A 141 16.38 21.68 1.54
C ASN A 141 15.30 22.74 1.28
N GLY A 142 14.44 22.56 0.30
CA GLY A 142 13.36 23.51 -0.02
C GLY A 142 12.90 23.46 -1.46
N LEU A 143 11.83 24.20 -1.74
CA LEU A 143 11.33 24.41 -3.09
C LEU A 143 11.36 25.91 -3.46
N THR A 144 11.45 26.17 -4.75
CA THR A 144 11.23 27.51 -5.30
C THR A 144 9.74 27.67 -5.56
N ALA A 145 9.00 28.20 -4.57
CA ALA A 145 7.55 28.36 -4.68
C ALA A 145 7.20 29.59 -5.53
N ASP A 146 7.58 29.57 -6.81
CA ASP A 146 7.25 30.61 -7.78
C ASP A 146 5.75 30.64 -8.05
N SER A 147 5.11 31.80 -7.94
CA SER A 147 3.64 31.91 -8.05
C SER A 147 3.12 31.61 -9.45
N ASP A 148 3.85 31.96 -10.52
CA ASP A 148 3.41 31.69 -11.89
C ASP A 148 3.51 30.21 -12.20
N GLN A 149 4.53 29.54 -11.65
CA GLN A 149 4.64 28.07 -11.75
C GLN A 149 3.56 27.35 -10.94
N LEU A 150 3.24 27.84 -9.75
CA LEU A 150 2.15 27.28 -8.95
C LEU A 150 0.80 27.35 -9.70
N GLU A 151 0.48 28.51 -10.30
CA GLU A 151 -0.75 28.66 -11.09
C GLU A 151 -0.76 27.72 -12.31
N ASN A 152 0.39 27.50 -12.96
CA ASN A 152 0.49 26.52 -14.03
C ASN A 152 0.24 25.08 -13.53
N GLU A 153 0.87 24.71 -12.41
CA GLU A 153 0.70 23.35 -11.83
C GLU A 153 -0.72 23.11 -11.32
N LYS A 154 -1.36 24.10 -10.70
CA LYS A 154 -2.79 24.01 -10.37
C LYS A 154 -3.64 23.69 -11.59
N GLY A 155 -3.30 24.27 -12.76
CA GLY A 155 -3.93 23.95 -14.04
C GLY A 155 -3.72 22.50 -14.46
N VAL A 156 -2.54 21.93 -14.22
CA VAL A 156 -2.23 20.49 -14.48
C VAL A 156 -3.02 19.62 -13.52
N VAL A 157 -2.97 19.90 -12.21
CA VAL A 157 -3.71 19.18 -11.18
C VAL A 157 -5.22 19.23 -11.43
N LEU A 158 -5.75 20.37 -11.91
CA LEU A 158 -7.16 20.48 -12.30
C LEU A 158 -7.55 19.54 -13.45
N GLN A 159 -6.69 19.39 -14.46
CA GLN A 159 -6.96 18.43 -15.54
C GLN A 159 -6.94 16.98 -15.02
N GLU A 160 -6.02 16.68 -14.13
CA GLU A 160 -5.92 15.38 -13.47
C GLU A 160 -7.15 15.11 -12.58
N PHE A 161 -7.59 16.11 -11.80
CA PHE A 161 -8.81 16.05 -11.00
C PHE A 161 -10.04 15.74 -11.87
N ARG A 162 -10.17 16.44 -13.02
CA ARG A 162 -11.26 16.18 -13.96
C ARG A 162 -11.21 14.76 -14.48
N GLN A 163 -10.03 14.27 -14.87
CA GLN A 163 -9.87 12.92 -15.40
C GLN A 163 -10.10 11.83 -14.36
N ARG A 164 -9.50 11.97 -13.18
CA ARG A 164 -9.50 10.92 -12.16
C ARG A 164 -10.71 10.95 -11.26
N TRP A 165 -11.34 12.12 -11.10
CA TRP A 165 -12.42 12.35 -10.16
C TRP A 165 -13.71 12.84 -10.80
N GLU A 166 -13.73 14.05 -11.37
CA GLU A 166 -14.95 14.68 -11.87
C GLU A 166 -15.62 13.83 -12.97
N ASN A 167 -14.85 13.36 -13.95
CA ASN A 167 -15.32 12.52 -15.04
C ASN A 167 -15.26 11.01 -14.73
N ASN A 168 -15.17 10.63 -13.46
CA ASN A 168 -15.10 9.24 -13.03
C ASN A 168 -16.13 8.94 -11.92
N PRO A 169 -17.40 8.72 -12.28
CA PRO A 169 -18.45 8.43 -11.31
C PRO A 169 -18.15 7.18 -10.46
N THR A 170 -17.47 6.17 -11.04
CA THR A 170 -17.06 4.97 -10.31
C THR A 170 -16.04 5.29 -9.22
N ALA A 171 -15.10 6.19 -9.47
CA ALA A 171 -14.13 6.62 -8.45
C ALA A 171 -14.82 7.39 -7.32
N ARG A 172 -15.72 8.33 -7.64
CA ARG A 172 -16.51 9.08 -6.65
C ARG A 172 -17.36 8.16 -5.78
N ALA A 173 -18.10 7.24 -6.40
CA ALA A 173 -18.94 6.28 -5.69
C ALA A 173 -18.11 5.33 -4.81
N SER A 174 -16.96 4.87 -5.30
CA SER A 174 -16.03 4.04 -4.52
C SER A 174 -15.45 4.78 -3.32
N HIS A 175 -15.17 6.07 -3.49
CA HIS A 175 -14.69 6.92 -2.40
C HIS A 175 -15.80 7.14 -1.37
N ALA A 176 -17.02 7.47 -1.79
CA ALA A 176 -18.16 7.61 -0.88
C ALA A 176 -18.43 6.33 -0.07
N MET A 177 -18.28 5.16 -0.70
CA MET A 177 -18.37 3.87 0.01
C MET A 177 -17.27 3.73 1.06
N ARG A 178 -16.01 4.04 0.73
CA ARG A 178 -14.90 3.98 1.69
C ARG A 178 -15.06 4.99 2.81
N ALA A 179 -15.49 6.22 2.50
CA ALA A 179 -15.79 7.23 3.48
C ALA A 179 -16.88 6.78 4.46
N ALA A 180 -17.95 6.14 3.95
CA ALA A 180 -19.00 5.58 4.78
C ALA A 180 -18.51 4.42 5.68
N LEU A 181 -17.55 3.61 5.20
CA LEU A 181 -16.95 2.52 5.99
C LEU A 181 -16.04 3.04 7.10
N ARG A 182 -15.27 4.09 6.81
CA ARG A 182 -14.26 4.65 7.72
C ARG A 182 -14.80 5.73 8.67
N GLY A 183 -16.04 6.16 8.46
CA GLY A 183 -16.59 7.33 9.13
C GLY A 183 -16.08 8.64 8.50
N ALA A 184 -16.73 9.76 8.78
CA ALA A 184 -16.22 11.06 8.35
C ALA A 184 -15.00 11.42 9.20
N SER A 185 -13.86 11.29 8.58
CA SER A 185 -12.57 11.58 9.17
C SER A 185 -11.69 12.22 8.08
N ALA A 186 -10.41 12.43 8.35
CA ALA A 186 -9.45 12.87 7.34
C ALA A 186 -9.42 11.98 6.07
N TYR A 187 -10.02 10.79 6.10
CA TYR A 187 -10.19 9.91 4.93
C TYR A 187 -11.34 10.30 3.98
N ASP A 188 -12.10 11.34 4.26
CA ASP A 188 -13.30 11.74 3.50
C ASP A 188 -12.98 12.57 2.25
N HIS A 189 -11.74 13.00 2.08
CA HIS A 189 -11.33 13.71 0.87
C HIS A 189 -10.48 12.84 -0.07
N PRO A 190 -10.53 13.08 -1.39
CA PRO A 190 -9.64 12.40 -2.33
C PRO A 190 -8.20 12.89 -2.15
N ILE A 191 -7.23 12.02 -2.45
CA ILE A 191 -5.79 12.36 -2.35
C ILE A 191 -5.44 13.61 -3.17
N ILE A 192 -6.09 13.80 -4.30
CA ILE A 192 -5.92 14.97 -5.14
C ILE A 192 -6.53 16.25 -4.53
N GLY A 193 -7.30 16.12 -3.45
CA GLY A 193 -8.02 17.22 -2.80
C GLY A 193 -9.33 17.60 -3.49
N TYR A 194 -9.95 18.68 -3.02
CA TYR A 194 -11.10 19.29 -3.67
C TYR A 194 -10.65 20.49 -4.52
N GLU A 195 -11.35 20.74 -5.63
CA GLU A 195 -11.02 21.79 -6.60
C GLU A 195 -10.87 23.17 -5.92
N GLU A 196 -11.81 23.53 -5.05
CA GLU A 196 -11.78 24.80 -4.35
C GLU A 196 -10.59 24.96 -3.41
N ASP A 197 -10.16 23.86 -2.75
CA ASP A 197 -9.04 23.86 -1.82
C ASP A 197 -7.71 24.01 -2.58
N PHE A 198 -7.39 23.10 -3.51
CA PHE A 198 -6.09 23.13 -4.18
C PHE A 198 -5.94 24.36 -5.11
N LEU A 199 -7.02 24.90 -5.69
CA LEU A 199 -6.97 26.16 -6.42
C LEU A 199 -6.76 27.38 -5.50
N GLY A 200 -7.20 27.29 -4.24
CA GLY A 200 -6.99 28.30 -3.21
C GLY A 200 -5.59 28.37 -2.63
N LEU A 201 -4.78 27.32 -2.79
CA LEU A 201 -3.43 27.24 -2.21
C LEU A 201 -2.54 28.40 -2.68
N THR A 202 -1.70 28.90 -1.78
CA THR A 202 -0.69 29.92 -2.06
C THR A 202 0.72 29.34 -2.01
N SER A 203 1.70 30.04 -2.57
CA SER A 203 3.12 29.70 -2.44
C SER A 203 3.55 29.56 -0.98
N GLN A 204 2.98 30.38 -0.08
CA GLN A 204 3.32 30.31 1.35
C GLN A 204 2.79 29.04 2.00
N ASP A 205 1.56 28.58 1.65
CA ASP A 205 1.03 27.32 2.15
C ASP A 205 1.95 26.13 1.82
N LEU A 206 2.46 26.10 0.58
CA LEU A 206 3.39 25.05 0.15
C LEU A 206 4.74 25.13 0.86
N LEU A 207 5.25 26.33 1.09
CA LEU A 207 6.51 26.53 1.83
C LEU A 207 6.36 26.09 3.29
N ASP A 208 5.26 26.45 3.92
CA ASP A 208 4.96 26.06 5.31
C ASP A 208 4.77 24.53 5.41
N PHE A 209 4.00 23.93 4.53
CA PHE A 209 3.80 22.47 4.49
C PHE A 209 5.11 21.71 4.24
N HIS A 210 5.95 22.21 3.32
CA HIS A 210 7.29 21.64 3.10
C HIS A 210 8.16 21.75 4.35
N ALA A 211 8.19 22.94 4.98
CA ALA A 211 9.01 23.18 6.17
C ALA A 211 8.59 22.31 7.36
N ASP A 212 7.31 22.03 7.50
CA ASP A 212 6.77 21.19 8.57
C ASP A 212 7.10 19.71 8.37
N TRP A 213 6.97 19.20 7.15
CA TRP A 213 6.90 17.77 6.90
C TRP A 213 8.12 17.18 6.17
N TYR A 214 8.86 17.97 5.35
CA TYR A 214 10.01 17.48 4.57
C TYR A 214 11.30 17.55 5.38
N GLN A 215 11.26 16.86 6.53
CA GLN A 215 12.33 16.84 7.52
C GLN A 215 13.05 15.48 7.52
N PRO A 216 14.36 15.42 7.83
CA PRO A 216 15.09 14.14 7.83
C PRO A 216 14.50 13.12 8.79
N ASN A 217 14.10 13.51 10.00
CA ASN A 217 13.47 12.62 10.99
C ASN A 217 12.05 12.19 10.63
N ASN A 218 11.47 12.77 9.55
CA ASN A 218 10.21 12.35 8.95
C ASN A 218 10.42 11.67 7.58
N ALA A 219 11.65 11.28 7.24
CA ALA A 219 11.99 10.72 5.94
C ALA A 219 12.74 9.39 6.03
N ALA A 220 12.63 8.60 4.98
CA ALA A 220 13.42 7.39 4.80
C ALA A 220 14.02 7.35 3.39
N LEU A 221 15.32 7.04 3.29
CA LEU A 221 15.98 6.65 2.04
C LEU A 221 15.98 5.13 1.94
N ILE A 222 15.38 4.59 0.89
CA ILE A 222 15.30 3.15 0.62
C ILE A 222 16.05 2.88 -0.68
N VAL A 223 17.05 2.00 -0.65
CA VAL A 223 17.87 1.66 -1.81
C VAL A 223 17.90 0.14 -1.96
N SER A 224 17.54 -0.36 -3.15
CA SER A 224 17.59 -1.77 -3.49
C SER A 224 18.36 -1.97 -4.80
N GLY A 225 19.32 -2.88 -4.85
CA GLY A 225 20.07 -3.19 -6.06
C GLY A 225 21.57 -3.38 -5.87
N ASP A 226 22.34 -3.08 -6.91
CA ASP A 226 23.79 -3.28 -6.96
C ASP A 226 24.56 -2.21 -6.17
N VAL A 227 24.46 -2.31 -4.86
CA VAL A 227 25.08 -1.39 -3.88
C VAL A 227 25.51 -2.16 -2.64
N THR A 228 26.43 -1.58 -1.85
CA THR A 228 26.72 -2.05 -0.51
C THR A 228 26.05 -1.15 0.54
N PRO A 229 25.66 -1.67 1.70
CA PRO A 229 25.11 -0.88 2.80
C PRO A 229 26.03 0.26 3.25
N GLU A 230 27.33 0.02 3.25
CA GLU A 230 28.36 0.97 3.64
C GLU A 230 28.43 2.16 2.69
N ASP A 231 28.38 1.91 1.38
CA ASP A 231 28.42 2.96 0.34
C ASP A 231 27.15 3.82 0.41
N VAL A 232 25.96 3.19 0.51
CA VAL A 232 24.71 3.93 0.63
C VAL A 232 24.68 4.79 1.90
N LEU A 233 25.12 4.24 3.02
CA LEU A 233 25.18 4.97 4.29
C LEU A 233 26.16 6.16 4.21
N ALA A 234 27.31 5.98 3.53
CA ALA A 234 28.25 7.06 3.30
C ALA A 234 27.66 8.17 2.45
N LEU A 235 26.95 7.84 1.36
CA LEU A 235 26.23 8.80 0.51
C LEU A 235 25.10 9.50 1.27
N ALA A 236 24.30 8.75 2.05
CA ALA A 236 23.25 9.32 2.87
C ALA A 236 23.80 10.33 3.89
N ARG A 237 24.89 10.00 4.60
CA ARG A 237 25.55 10.92 5.52
C ARG A 237 26.12 12.14 4.82
N LYS A 238 26.70 11.98 3.62
CA LYS A 238 27.27 13.06 2.84
C LYS A 238 26.22 14.09 2.43
N HIS A 239 25.05 13.64 1.98
CA HIS A 239 24.06 14.51 1.36
C HIS A 239 22.92 14.92 2.32
N PHE A 240 22.55 14.06 3.27
CA PHE A 240 21.48 14.35 4.24
C PHE A 240 21.99 14.64 5.66
N GLY A 241 23.25 14.31 5.97
CA GLY A 241 23.75 14.38 7.35
C GLY A 241 23.80 15.78 7.97
N ASP A 242 23.92 16.83 7.15
CA ASP A 242 24.01 18.22 7.62
C ASP A 242 22.63 18.84 7.94
N PHE A 243 21.51 18.20 7.56
CA PHE A 243 20.19 18.66 7.94
C PHE A 243 19.97 18.43 9.44
N PRO A 244 19.50 19.41 10.20
CA PRO A 244 19.06 19.19 11.57
C PRO A 244 17.77 18.38 11.57
N ALA A 245 17.51 17.63 12.65
CA ALA A 245 16.18 17.10 12.90
C ALA A 245 15.16 18.24 13.02
N GLY A 246 14.03 18.13 12.34
CA GLY A 246 12.96 19.11 12.39
C GLY A 246 11.97 18.87 13.53
N ASP A 247 11.15 19.86 13.80
CA ASP A 247 10.01 19.78 14.72
C ASP A 247 8.78 19.35 13.89
N VAL A 248 8.66 18.03 13.67
CA VAL A 248 7.58 17.46 12.85
C VAL A 248 6.25 17.57 13.59
N PRO A 249 5.17 18.06 12.95
CA PRO A 249 3.86 18.14 13.58
C PRO A 249 3.35 16.78 14.09
N GLU A 250 2.62 16.79 15.19
CA GLU A 250 1.93 15.61 15.67
C GLU A 250 0.83 15.21 14.66
N ARG A 251 0.81 13.94 14.28
CA ARG A 251 -0.21 13.41 13.38
C ARG A 251 -1.50 13.19 14.12
N ILE A 252 -2.49 13.98 13.79
CA ILE A 252 -3.84 13.81 14.33
C ILE A 252 -4.57 12.83 13.40
N ARG A 253 -4.79 11.61 13.89
CA ARG A 253 -5.68 10.66 13.24
C ARG A 253 -7.05 10.81 13.90
N PRO A 254 -8.08 11.27 13.15
CA PRO A 254 -9.42 11.42 13.72
C PRO A 254 -9.93 10.06 14.20
N ASP A 255 -10.53 10.05 15.38
CA ASP A 255 -11.17 8.86 15.92
C ASP A 255 -12.25 8.33 14.96
N ALA A 256 -12.26 7.01 14.77
CA ALA A 256 -13.21 6.30 13.91
C ALA A 256 -14.64 6.25 14.50
N GLU A 257 -15.04 7.26 15.30
CA GLU A 257 -16.30 7.25 16.06
C GLU A 257 -17.57 7.47 15.23
N ARG A 258 -17.45 7.73 13.92
CA ARG A 258 -18.68 7.82 13.13
C ARG A 258 -19.29 6.46 12.93
N ALA A 259 -20.56 6.33 13.35
CA ALA A 259 -21.33 5.12 13.10
C ALA A 259 -21.39 4.82 11.59
N PHE A 260 -21.05 3.60 11.23
CA PHE A 260 -21.29 3.12 9.88
C PHE A 260 -22.79 3.12 9.59
N GLU A 261 -23.21 3.79 8.52
CA GLU A 261 -24.60 3.87 8.11
C GLU A 261 -24.87 2.81 7.03
N PRO A 262 -25.60 1.74 7.34
CA PRO A 262 -26.07 0.81 6.34
C PRO A 262 -27.03 1.49 5.38
N GLY A 263 -27.15 0.98 4.17
CA GLY A 263 -28.05 1.57 3.19
C GLY A 263 -27.88 1.01 1.78
N PHE A 264 -28.70 1.54 0.89
CA PHE A 264 -28.65 1.22 -0.53
C PHE A 264 -28.63 2.53 -1.32
N GLU A 265 -27.73 2.59 -2.32
CA GLU A 265 -27.59 3.74 -3.19
C GLU A 265 -27.39 3.25 -4.63
N THR A 266 -28.10 3.84 -5.57
CA THR A 266 -27.87 3.68 -7.01
C THR A 266 -27.31 4.98 -7.58
N VAL A 267 -26.17 4.87 -8.26
CA VAL A 267 -25.57 5.97 -9.02
C VAL A 267 -25.75 5.67 -10.50
N THR A 268 -26.51 6.53 -11.17
CA THR A 268 -26.73 6.49 -12.62
C THR A 268 -26.01 7.67 -13.27
N ASP A 269 -25.16 7.40 -14.26
CA ASP A 269 -24.36 8.44 -14.92
C ASP A 269 -24.08 8.01 -16.38
N ALA A 270 -24.08 8.97 -17.30
CA ALA A 270 -23.79 8.74 -18.71
C ALA A 270 -22.36 8.24 -18.97
N LEU A 271 -21.44 8.45 -18.05
CA LEU A 271 -20.07 7.95 -18.11
C LEU A 271 -19.91 6.51 -17.58
N ILE A 272 -20.93 5.96 -16.95
CA ILE A 272 -20.98 4.56 -16.57
C ILE A 272 -21.40 3.74 -17.79
N THR A 273 -20.48 2.98 -18.34
CA THR A 273 -20.72 2.16 -19.53
C THR A 273 -21.14 0.73 -19.24
N LYS A 274 -20.96 0.27 -18.00
CA LYS A 274 -21.31 -1.09 -17.55
C LYS A 274 -21.84 -1.03 -16.13
N ALA A 275 -22.90 -1.79 -15.91
CA ALA A 275 -23.42 -1.98 -14.55
C ALA A 275 -22.40 -2.70 -13.66
N SER A 276 -22.35 -2.32 -12.39
CA SER A 276 -21.61 -3.06 -11.36
C SER A 276 -22.27 -2.83 -9.99
N ALA A 277 -22.07 -3.75 -9.05
CA ALA A 277 -22.57 -3.57 -7.70
C ALA A 277 -21.51 -3.96 -6.66
N ARG A 278 -21.58 -3.28 -5.52
CA ARG A 278 -20.68 -3.49 -4.39
C ARG A 278 -21.49 -3.52 -3.12
N ARG A 279 -21.07 -4.36 -2.18
CA ARG A 279 -21.65 -4.46 -0.85
C ARG A 279 -20.55 -4.50 0.18
N ALA A 280 -20.64 -3.64 1.17
CA ALA A 280 -19.64 -3.53 2.21
C ALA A 280 -20.26 -3.65 3.60
N TRP A 281 -19.50 -4.20 4.51
CA TRP A 281 -19.85 -4.40 5.91
C TRP A 281 -18.74 -3.89 6.80
N ARG A 282 -19.11 -3.24 7.88
CA ARG A 282 -18.17 -2.98 8.96
C ARG A 282 -18.07 -4.23 9.82
N LEU A 283 -16.87 -4.61 10.19
CA LEU A 283 -16.58 -5.68 11.12
C LEU A 283 -16.27 -5.09 12.50
N PRO A 284 -16.49 -5.82 13.60
CA PRO A 284 -15.98 -5.41 14.89
C PRO A 284 -14.46 -5.41 14.86
N GLU A 285 -13.85 -4.52 15.62
CA GLU A 285 -12.40 -4.45 15.75
C GLU A 285 -11.86 -5.73 16.38
N VAL A 286 -11.02 -6.45 15.65
CA VAL A 286 -10.50 -7.77 16.05
C VAL A 286 -9.05 -7.71 16.46
N VAL A 287 -8.33 -6.71 15.96
CA VAL A 287 -6.89 -6.69 16.06
C VAL A 287 -6.45 -5.52 16.92
N ALA A 288 -5.91 -5.83 18.10
CA ALA A 288 -5.09 -4.88 18.83
C ALA A 288 -4.02 -4.31 17.90
N GLU A 289 -3.82 -3.03 17.95
CA GLU A 289 -3.16 -2.12 17.01
C GLU A 289 -1.85 -2.62 16.37
N THR A 290 -1.02 -3.39 17.08
CA THR A 290 0.28 -3.86 16.57
C THR A 290 0.69 -5.19 17.21
N GLY A 291 1.62 -5.90 16.59
CA GLY A 291 2.26 -7.09 17.14
C GLY A 291 2.04 -8.37 16.33
N PRO A 292 2.66 -9.49 16.73
CA PRO A 292 2.64 -10.75 15.97
C PRO A 292 1.23 -11.34 15.75
N GLU A 293 0.32 -11.17 16.71
CA GLU A 293 -1.06 -11.65 16.60
C GLU A 293 -1.87 -10.85 15.57
N ALA A 294 -1.75 -9.52 15.60
CA ALA A 294 -2.34 -8.62 14.62
C ALA A 294 -1.90 -8.99 13.19
N PHE A 295 -0.62 -9.22 13.04
CA PHE A 295 -0.03 -9.63 11.78
C PHE A 295 -0.58 -10.97 11.29
N ARG A 296 -0.70 -11.93 12.19
CA ARG A 296 -1.26 -13.25 11.90
C ARG A 296 -2.71 -13.16 11.43
N SER A 297 -3.54 -12.38 12.10
CA SER A 297 -4.94 -12.15 11.72
C SER A 297 -5.08 -11.46 10.36
N ARG A 298 -4.25 -10.44 10.07
CA ARG A 298 -4.19 -9.79 8.76
C ARG A 298 -3.82 -10.78 7.65
N TYR A 299 -2.86 -11.69 7.90
CA TYR A 299 -2.51 -12.74 6.94
C TYR A 299 -3.57 -13.83 6.84
N ALA A 300 -4.28 -14.18 7.92
CA ALA A 300 -5.43 -15.08 7.87
C ALA A 300 -6.54 -14.49 6.99
N ALA A 301 -6.88 -13.21 7.14
CA ALA A 301 -7.85 -12.52 6.28
C ALA A 301 -7.42 -12.48 4.81
N ARG A 302 -6.14 -12.18 4.54
CA ARG A 302 -5.57 -12.18 3.18
C ARG A 302 -5.61 -13.57 2.54
N LEU A 303 -5.28 -14.61 3.30
CA LEU A 303 -5.32 -16.00 2.83
C LEU A 303 -6.76 -16.45 2.60
N LEU A 304 -7.70 -16.12 3.48
CA LEU A 304 -9.13 -16.39 3.30
C LEU A 304 -9.65 -15.78 1.99
N THR A 305 -9.41 -14.49 1.76
CA THR A 305 -9.73 -13.81 0.51
C THR A 305 -9.13 -14.54 -0.69
N SER A 306 -7.84 -14.89 -0.62
CA SER A 306 -7.14 -15.60 -1.70
C SER A 306 -7.67 -16.99 -1.95
N MET A 307 -8.13 -17.71 -0.92
CA MET A 307 -8.75 -19.04 -1.06
C MET A 307 -10.04 -19.00 -1.89
N LEU A 308 -10.77 -17.90 -1.84
CA LEU A 308 -12.03 -17.70 -2.56
C LEU A 308 -11.83 -17.13 -3.97
N THR A 309 -10.89 -16.17 -4.13
CA THR A 309 -10.82 -15.32 -5.34
C THR A 309 -9.60 -15.57 -6.21
N SER A 310 -8.59 -16.32 -5.74
CA SER A 310 -7.31 -16.40 -6.43
C SER A 310 -7.04 -17.74 -7.11
N GLY A 311 -6.75 -17.70 -8.41
CA GLY A 311 -6.43 -18.85 -9.24
C GLY A 311 -7.52 -19.17 -10.25
N LEU A 312 -7.16 -19.99 -11.24
CA LEU A 312 -8.10 -20.41 -12.30
C LEU A 312 -9.24 -21.29 -11.75
N ASP A 313 -8.99 -21.97 -10.62
CA ASP A 313 -9.94 -22.82 -9.91
C ASP A 313 -10.55 -22.12 -8.68
N ALA A 314 -10.44 -20.80 -8.62
CA ALA A 314 -11.03 -20.01 -7.55
C ALA A 314 -12.53 -20.23 -7.46
N PRO A 315 -13.09 -20.48 -6.26
CA PRO A 315 -14.52 -20.75 -6.09
C PRO A 315 -15.43 -19.71 -6.74
N PHE A 316 -15.14 -18.43 -6.62
CA PHE A 316 -15.92 -17.36 -7.26
C PHE A 316 -15.86 -17.41 -8.78
N THR A 317 -14.66 -17.51 -9.36
CA THR A 317 -14.48 -17.61 -10.80
C THR A 317 -15.22 -18.83 -11.35
N ARG A 318 -15.08 -19.97 -10.70
CA ARG A 318 -15.76 -21.19 -11.11
C ARG A 318 -17.28 -21.06 -11.04
N TYR A 319 -17.82 -20.63 -9.89
CA TYR A 319 -19.26 -20.57 -9.70
C TYR A 319 -19.90 -19.47 -10.57
N LEU A 320 -19.48 -18.22 -10.42
CA LEU A 320 -20.16 -17.07 -11.05
C LEU A 320 -19.85 -16.91 -12.52
N GLN A 321 -18.59 -17.22 -12.95
CA GLN A 321 -18.15 -16.98 -14.32
C GLN A 321 -18.24 -18.23 -15.21
N THR A 322 -17.97 -19.43 -14.66
CA THR A 322 -17.92 -20.65 -15.48
C THR A 322 -19.22 -21.46 -15.42
N GLU A 323 -19.76 -21.72 -14.22
CA GLU A 323 -20.95 -22.55 -14.04
C GLU A 323 -22.24 -21.75 -14.26
N ARG A 324 -22.36 -20.58 -13.62
CA ARG A 324 -23.55 -19.72 -13.72
C ARG A 324 -23.52 -18.77 -14.91
N GLN A 325 -22.35 -18.35 -15.31
CA GLN A 325 -22.12 -17.38 -16.42
C GLN A 325 -22.90 -16.06 -16.25
N ILE A 326 -22.99 -15.57 -15.00
CA ILE A 326 -23.73 -14.36 -14.64
C ILE A 326 -22.83 -13.17 -14.32
N ALA A 327 -21.54 -13.37 -14.11
CA ALA A 327 -20.58 -12.30 -13.82
C ALA A 327 -19.37 -12.35 -14.76
N LEU A 328 -18.89 -11.18 -15.17
CA LEU A 328 -17.59 -10.99 -15.83
C LEU A 328 -16.47 -11.04 -14.81
N SER A 329 -16.70 -10.44 -13.66
CA SER A 329 -15.79 -10.49 -12.52
C SER A 329 -16.57 -10.50 -11.19
N ALA A 330 -15.94 -11.08 -10.17
CA ALA A 330 -16.41 -10.98 -8.79
C ALA A 330 -15.21 -11.00 -7.85
N GLY A 331 -15.28 -10.23 -6.79
CA GLY A 331 -14.23 -10.14 -5.79
C GLY A 331 -14.79 -10.01 -4.38
N PHE A 332 -14.07 -10.57 -3.43
CA PHE A 332 -14.34 -10.40 -2.01
C PHE A 332 -13.04 -10.05 -1.30
N SER A 333 -13.09 -9.15 -0.35
CA SER A 333 -11.95 -8.77 0.47
C SER A 333 -12.38 -8.54 1.91
N ILE A 334 -11.51 -8.90 2.83
CA ILE A 334 -11.55 -8.51 4.23
C ILE A 334 -10.28 -7.71 4.49
N VAL A 335 -10.44 -6.53 5.04
CA VAL A 335 -9.35 -5.64 5.43
C VAL A 335 -9.41 -5.46 6.94
N LEU A 336 -8.34 -5.84 7.60
CA LEU A 336 -8.11 -5.62 9.01
C LEU A 336 -7.03 -4.53 9.11
N ASP A 337 -7.47 -3.33 9.47
CA ASP A 337 -6.61 -2.14 9.55
C ASP A 337 -6.83 -1.45 10.90
N GLU A 338 -5.89 -0.64 11.34
CA GLU A 338 -5.97 0.02 12.65
C GLU A 338 -7.31 0.77 12.81
N GLY A 339 -8.12 0.29 13.75
CA GLY A 339 -9.40 0.88 14.13
C GLY A 339 -10.56 0.73 13.17
N GLN A 340 -10.40 0.06 12.01
CA GLN A 340 -11.49 -0.03 11.01
C GLN A 340 -11.45 -1.30 10.18
N ASP A 341 -11.97 -2.38 10.75
CA ASP A 341 -12.10 -3.65 10.04
C ASP A 341 -13.37 -3.66 9.17
N TRP A 342 -13.23 -4.10 7.93
CA TRP A 342 -14.35 -4.15 6.99
C TRP A 342 -14.21 -5.30 5.98
N ALA A 343 -15.34 -5.69 5.41
CA ALA A 343 -15.42 -6.63 4.29
C ALA A 343 -16.14 -5.98 3.11
N MET A 344 -15.75 -6.35 1.89
CA MET A 344 -16.40 -5.87 0.67
C MET A 344 -16.51 -6.98 -0.37
N LEU A 345 -17.71 -7.11 -0.92
CA LEU A 345 -18.05 -7.95 -2.07
C LEU A 345 -18.34 -7.03 -3.27
N ASN A 346 -17.81 -7.36 -4.43
CA ASN A 346 -18.07 -6.65 -5.68
C ASN A 346 -18.35 -7.62 -6.82
N VAL A 347 -19.20 -7.20 -7.74
CA VAL A 347 -19.52 -7.94 -8.97
C VAL A 347 -19.62 -6.99 -10.16
N ASP A 348 -19.14 -7.47 -11.31
CA ASP A 348 -19.42 -6.91 -12.63
C ASP A 348 -20.27 -7.95 -13.37
N PRO A 349 -21.58 -7.73 -13.58
CA PRO A 349 -22.45 -8.71 -14.22
C PRO A 349 -22.15 -8.85 -15.71
N VAL A 350 -22.60 -9.93 -16.33
CA VAL A 350 -22.68 -10.03 -17.78
C VAL A 350 -23.80 -9.11 -18.28
N GLU A 351 -23.69 -8.68 -19.55
CA GLU A 351 -24.68 -7.79 -20.17
C GLU A 351 -26.10 -8.35 -20.09
N GLY A 352 -27.05 -7.52 -19.68
CA GLY A 352 -28.46 -7.88 -19.51
C GLY A 352 -28.84 -8.51 -18.18
N MET A 353 -27.87 -8.66 -17.24
CA MET A 353 -28.13 -9.10 -15.88
C MET A 353 -28.20 -7.91 -14.93
N ASP A 354 -29.11 -7.95 -13.97
CA ASP A 354 -29.18 -6.97 -12.89
C ASP A 354 -27.99 -7.13 -11.93
N ALA A 355 -27.28 -6.03 -11.68
CA ALA A 355 -26.05 -6.07 -10.89
C ALA A 355 -26.32 -6.42 -9.41
N VAL A 356 -27.47 -6.03 -8.87
CA VAL A 356 -27.86 -6.30 -7.47
C VAL A 356 -28.27 -7.74 -7.31
N GLU A 357 -29.02 -8.30 -8.27
CA GLU A 357 -29.39 -9.73 -8.26
C GLU A 357 -28.14 -10.63 -8.33
N VAL A 358 -27.15 -10.27 -9.18
CA VAL A 358 -25.87 -11.00 -9.25
C VAL A 358 -25.07 -10.85 -7.95
N LEU A 359 -25.12 -9.67 -7.33
CA LEU A 359 -24.47 -9.44 -6.03
C LEU A 359 -25.10 -10.26 -4.91
N ASP A 360 -26.43 -10.38 -4.90
CA ASP A 360 -27.17 -11.19 -3.92
C ASP A 360 -26.79 -12.68 -4.07
N GLU A 361 -26.77 -13.21 -5.30
CA GLU A 361 -26.34 -14.57 -5.57
C GLU A 361 -24.87 -14.82 -5.19
N ALA A 362 -24.01 -13.83 -5.42
CA ALA A 362 -22.60 -13.89 -5.02
C ALA A 362 -22.45 -13.91 -3.50
N GLU A 363 -23.25 -13.12 -2.76
CA GLU A 363 -23.27 -13.14 -1.29
C GLU A 363 -23.77 -14.48 -0.73
N ASP A 364 -24.84 -15.01 -1.29
CA ASP A 364 -25.37 -16.33 -0.88
C ASP A 364 -24.32 -17.43 -1.08
N PHE A 365 -23.66 -17.44 -2.22
CA PHE A 365 -22.55 -18.35 -2.46
C PHE A 365 -21.40 -18.14 -1.48
N LEU A 366 -20.98 -16.87 -1.26
CA LEU A 366 -19.92 -16.51 -0.32
C LEU A 366 -20.20 -17.06 1.08
N ARG A 367 -21.38 -16.75 1.63
CA ARG A 367 -21.77 -17.18 2.98
C ARG A 367 -21.79 -18.70 3.12
N ASN A 368 -22.37 -19.40 2.15
CA ASN A 368 -22.37 -20.85 2.14
C ASN A 368 -20.96 -21.43 2.07
N TRP A 369 -20.10 -20.87 1.20
CA TRP A 369 -18.73 -21.34 1.03
C TRP A 369 -17.87 -21.10 2.29
N LEU A 370 -17.98 -19.94 2.92
CA LEU A 370 -17.27 -19.62 4.18
C LEU A 370 -17.68 -20.59 5.30
N ALA A 371 -18.95 -20.96 5.37
CA ALA A 371 -19.46 -21.85 6.40
C ALA A 371 -19.03 -23.32 6.20
N ASN A 372 -18.84 -23.79 4.95
CA ASN A 372 -18.78 -25.23 4.67
C ASN A 372 -17.51 -25.69 3.92
N ASP A 373 -16.82 -24.82 3.18
CA ASP A 373 -15.84 -25.23 2.17
C ASP A 373 -14.38 -24.82 2.48
N LEU A 374 -14.11 -24.34 3.68
CA LEU A 374 -12.75 -24.01 4.13
C LEU A 374 -11.97 -25.30 4.42
N THR A 375 -10.85 -25.52 3.71
CA THR A 375 -10.03 -26.72 3.82
C THR A 375 -8.54 -26.41 3.94
N GLU A 376 -7.82 -27.27 4.67
CA GLU A 376 -6.35 -27.21 4.80
C GLU A 376 -5.65 -27.23 3.44
N ASP A 377 -6.14 -28.04 2.50
CA ASP A 377 -5.51 -28.15 1.19
C ASP A 377 -5.57 -26.83 0.41
N ARG A 378 -6.71 -26.10 0.47
CA ARG A 378 -6.84 -24.75 -0.12
C ARG A 378 -5.94 -23.76 0.57
N LEU A 379 -5.93 -23.74 1.91
CA LEU A 379 -5.06 -22.87 2.70
C LEU A 379 -3.59 -23.07 2.31
N ASN A 380 -3.15 -24.32 2.29
CA ASN A 380 -1.75 -24.64 1.95
C ASN A 380 -1.39 -24.27 0.52
N ARG A 381 -2.32 -24.35 -0.44
CA ARG A 381 -2.10 -23.84 -1.79
C ARG A 381 -1.90 -22.33 -1.82
N GLN A 382 -2.72 -21.57 -1.09
CA GLN A 382 -2.60 -20.12 -1.06
C GLN A 382 -1.38 -19.64 -0.29
N LYS A 383 -0.98 -20.31 0.79
CA LYS A 383 0.29 -20.05 1.46
C LYS A 383 1.47 -20.19 0.48
N ARG A 384 1.54 -21.30 -0.25
CA ARG A 384 2.60 -21.49 -1.28
C ARG A 384 2.55 -20.41 -2.36
N ARG A 385 1.35 -20.03 -2.82
CA ARG A 385 1.19 -18.97 -3.82
C ARG A 385 1.67 -17.63 -3.30
N LEU A 386 1.32 -17.27 -2.07
CA LEU A 386 1.75 -16.03 -1.42
C LEU A 386 3.27 -16.01 -1.25
N MET A 387 3.86 -17.11 -0.76
CA MET A 387 5.30 -17.25 -0.63
C MET A 387 6.03 -17.13 -1.97
N ASN A 388 5.52 -17.78 -3.02
CA ASN A 388 6.08 -17.64 -4.37
C ASN A 388 5.98 -16.18 -4.87
N GLY A 389 4.87 -15.48 -4.57
CA GLY A 389 4.72 -14.07 -4.91
C GLY A 389 5.77 -13.18 -4.24
N LEU A 390 6.10 -13.45 -2.98
CA LEU A 390 7.19 -12.74 -2.27
C LEU A 390 8.56 -13.04 -2.91
N VAL A 391 8.79 -14.29 -3.33
CA VAL A 391 10.01 -14.67 -4.07
C VAL A 391 10.14 -13.87 -5.37
N TYR A 392 9.07 -13.77 -6.17
CA TYR A 392 9.08 -12.98 -7.41
C TYR A 392 9.24 -11.48 -7.15
N ALA A 393 8.60 -10.95 -6.10
CA ALA A 393 8.77 -9.56 -5.71
C ALA A 393 10.23 -9.25 -5.31
N ALA A 394 10.87 -10.16 -4.58
CA ALA A 394 12.28 -10.04 -4.21
C ALA A 394 13.25 -10.21 -5.41
N ASP A 395 12.82 -10.84 -6.51
CA ASP A 395 13.64 -10.99 -7.71
C ASP A 395 13.74 -9.69 -8.54
N SER A 396 12.79 -8.78 -8.41
CA SER A 396 12.86 -7.46 -9.06
C SER A 396 13.75 -6.50 -8.26
N VAL A 397 14.28 -5.46 -8.90
CA VAL A 397 15.09 -4.43 -8.23
C VAL A 397 14.20 -3.48 -7.43
N ASP A 398 12.99 -3.22 -7.91
CA ASP A 398 12.02 -2.29 -7.32
C ASP A 398 11.11 -2.91 -6.24
N GLY A 399 10.82 -4.21 -6.34
CA GLY A 399 9.89 -4.91 -5.44
C GLY A 399 10.24 -4.81 -3.96
N PRO A 400 11.49 -5.09 -3.55
CA PRO A 400 11.91 -4.90 -2.17
C PRO A 400 11.77 -3.45 -1.70
N ALA A 401 12.20 -2.48 -2.51
CA ALA A 401 12.08 -1.06 -2.15
C ALA A 401 10.62 -0.63 -1.97
N GLY A 402 9.70 -1.12 -2.82
CA GLY A 402 8.26 -0.89 -2.69
C GLY A 402 7.68 -1.50 -1.42
N SER A 403 8.13 -2.71 -1.05
CA SER A 403 7.71 -3.39 0.18
C SER A 403 8.12 -2.60 1.42
N PHE A 404 9.36 -2.13 1.48
CA PHE A 404 9.85 -1.31 2.60
C PHE A 404 9.19 0.09 2.63
N ALA A 405 8.88 0.67 1.47
CA ALA A 405 8.11 1.93 1.43
C ALA A 405 6.71 1.76 2.03
N SER A 406 6.06 0.62 1.81
CA SER A 406 4.78 0.28 2.44
C SER A 406 4.89 0.14 3.95
N LEU A 407 6.01 -0.41 4.47
CA LEU A 407 6.31 -0.45 5.90
C LEU A 407 6.45 0.95 6.50
N VAL A 408 7.24 1.79 5.85
CA VAL A 408 7.43 3.18 6.28
C VAL A 408 6.08 3.91 6.29
N ALA A 409 5.23 3.67 5.28
CA ALA A 409 3.90 4.26 5.19
C ALA A 409 2.96 3.82 6.32
N SER A 410 3.02 2.55 6.72
CA SER A 410 2.22 2.00 7.82
C SER A 410 2.84 2.25 9.19
N GLN A 411 4.01 2.88 9.27
CA GLN A 411 4.78 3.07 10.50
C GLN A 411 5.00 1.75 11.30
N SER A 412 5.00 0.64 10.59
CA SER A 412 5.14 -0.69 11.18
C SER A 412 6.60 -1.00 11.50
N ASP A 413 6.82 -1.80 12.55
CA ASP A 413 8.15 -2.26 12.90
C ASP A 413 8.77 -3.13 11.80
N TYR A 414 10.02 -2.85 11.45
CA TYR A 414 10.82 -3.65 10.52
C TYR A 414 10.88 -5.14 10.88
N GLY A 415 10.89 -5.47 12.17
CA GLY A 415 10.87 -6.84 12.68
C GLY A 415 9.75 -7.72 12.09
N VAL A 416 8.72 -7.10 11.59
CA VAL A 416 7.61 -7.76 10.87
C VAL A 416 8.08 -8.52 9.63
N TYR A 417 8.99 -7.96 8.83
CA TYR A 417 9.52 -8.67 7.65
C TYR A 417 10.46 -9.81 8.02
N LEU A 418 11.17 -9.70 9.14
CA LEU A 418 12.03 -10.77 9.64
C LEU A 418 11.23 -12.03 10.04
N THR A 419 9.95 -11.86 10.36
CA THR A 419 9.06 -12.95 10.79
C THR A 419 7.97 -13.29 9.78
N LEU A 420 8.00 -12.67 8.59
CA LEU A 420 6.94 -12.78 7.60
C LEU A 420 6.71 -14.21 7.12
N GLU A 421 7.76 -14.96 6.82
CA GLU A 421 7.69 -16.35 6.41
C GLU A 421 7.06 -17.22 7.50
N ASP A 422 7.56 -17.10 8.73
CA ASP A 422 7.05 -17.83 9.87
C ASP A 422 5.59 -17.46 10.18
N THR A 423 5.25 -16.20 10.03
CA THR A 423 3.87 -15.71 10.22
C THR A 423 2.93 -16.34 9.21
N ILE A 424 3.27 -16.31 7.91
CA ILE A 424 2.44 -16.92 6.85
C ILE A 424 2.37 -18.44 7.02
N ALA A 425 3.50 -19.09 7.29
CA ALA A 425 3.55 -20.52 7.54
C ALA A 425 2.73 -20.93 8.77
N GLY A 426 2.76 -20.10 9.82
CA GLY A 426 2.07 -20.31 11.09
C GLY A 426 0.56 -20.10 11.07
N VAL A 427 -0.02 -19.43 10.06
CA VAL A 427 -1.48 -19.28 9.96
C VAL A 427 -2.13 -20.66 9.85
N THR A 428 -3.09 -20.96 10.71
CA THR A 428 -3.83 -22.23 10.75
C THR A 428 -5.18 -22.10 10.04
N LEU A 429 -5.83 -23.23 9.76
CA LEU A 429 -7.19 -23.21 9.25
C LEU A 429 -8.18 -22.66 10.30
N ASP A 430 -7.87 -22.78 11.58
CA ASP A 430 -8.70 -22.24 12.65
C ASP A 430 -8.58 -20.70 12.70
N ASP A 431 -7.39 -20.12 12.50
CA ASP A 431 -7.25 -18.65 12.33
C ASP A 431 -8.12 -18.15 11.15
N VAL A 432 -8.12 -18.87 10.03
CA VAL A 432 -8.96 -18.53 8.85
C VAL A 432 -10.45 -18.66 9.15
N ARG A 433 -10.86 -19.68 9.92
CA ARG A 433 -12.25 -19.86 10.35
C ARG A 433 -12.71 -18.77 11.32
N GLU A 434 -11.85 -18.30 12.20
CA GLU A 434 -12.15 -17.19 13.10
C GLU A 434 -12.47 -15.91 12.29
N ILE A 435 -11.68 -15.61 11.27
CA ILE A 435 -11.96 -14.47 10.36
C ILE A 435 -13.28 -14.69 9.59
N ALA A 436 -13.54 -15.91 9.12
CA ALA A 436 -14.80 -16.22 8.44
C ALA A 436 -16.01 -16.09 9.38
N ALA A 437 -15.91 -16.57 10.61
CA ALA A 437 -16.95 -16.45 11.63
C ALA A 437 -17.23 -14.99 12.00
N LEU A 438 -16.18 -14.15 12.10
CA LEU A 438 -16.31 -12.73 12.31
C LEU A 438 -17.22 -12.09 11.25
N PHE A 439 -16.98 -12.37 9.97
CA PHE A 439 -17.86 -11.89 8.90
C PHE A 439 -19.27 -12.46 8.98
N LEU A 440 -19.41 -13.78 9.17
CA LEU A 440 -20.70 -14.48 9.15
C LEU A 440 -21.63 -14.07 10.29
N GLU A 441 -21.08 -13.83 11.49
CA GLU A 441 -21.83 -13.69 12.74
C GLU A 441 -21.89 -12.24 13.24
N GLN A 442 -20.90 -11.43 12.94
CA GLN A 442 -20.70 -10.12 13.57
C GLN A 442 -20.63 -8.95 12.58
N ALA A 443 -20.67 -9.21 11.27
CA ALA A 443 -20.71 -8.14 10.28
C ALA A 443 -21.96 -7.26 10.49
N SER A 444 -21.81 -5.94 10.34
CA SER A 444 -22.92 -5.00 10.38
C SER A 444 -23.98 -5.29 9.32
N GLN A 445 -25.12 -4.58 9.36
CA GLN A 445 -25.97 -4.47 8.19
C GLN A 445 -25.16 -3.81 7.05
N PRO A 446 -25.30 -4.28 5.81
CA PRO A 446 -24.46 -3.80 4.72
C PRO A 446 -24.83 -2.40 4.20
N ARG A 447 -23.87 -1.74 3.58
CA ARG A 447 -24.09 -0.68 2.62
C ARG A 447 -23.88 -1.24 1.22
N THR A 448 -24.90 -1.05 0.36
CA THR A 448 -24.85 -1.49 -1.05
C THR A 448 -24.81 -0.28 -1.97
N LEU A 449 -23.99 -0.36 -2.99
CA LEU A 449 -23.85 0.63 -4.05
C LEU A 449 -24.02 -0.09 -5.39
N ALA A 450 -25.02 0.34 -6.17
CA ALA A 450 -25.20 -0.05 -7.57
C ALA A 450 -24.74 1.10 -8.49
N LEU A 451 -23.99 0.78 -9.52
CA LEU A 451 -23.56 1.69 -10.58
C LEU A 451 -24.24 1.27 -11.87
N GLU A 452 -25.00 2.15 -12.47
CA GLU A 452 -25.81 1.83 -13.65
C GLU A 452 -25.57 2.83 -14.79
N PRO A 453 -25.49 2.37 -16.04
CA PRO A 453 -25.55 3.25 -17.19
C PRO A 453 -26.80 4.10 -17.15
N LEU A 454 -26.71 5.32 -17.65
CA LEU A 454 -27.92 6.12 -17.88
C LEU A 454 -28.73 5.44 -19.02
N GLU A 455 -29.97 5.06 -18.72
CA GLU A 455 -30.87 4.57 -19.77
C GLU A 455 -31.20 5.70 -20.75
N GLU A 456 -31.10 5.43 -22.08
CA GLU A 456 -31.43 6.37 -23.17
C GLU A 456 -32.94 6.64 -23.25
#